data_fa2da3a9601308eee372877068b5983a
#
_entry.id   fa2da3a9601308eee372877068b5983a
#
_cell.length_a   1.000
_cell.length_b   1.000
_cell.length_c   1.000
_cell.angle_alpha   90.00
_cell.angle_beta   90.00
_cell.angle_gamma   90.00
#
_symmetry.space_group_name_H-M   'P 1'
#
loop_
_entity.id
_entity.type
_entity.pdbx_description
1 polymer ?
#
loop_
_entity_poly.entity_id
_entity_poly.type
_entity_poly.pdbx_seq_one_letter_code
_entity_poly.pdbx_strand_id
1 'polypeptide(L)' 'MKIDLNEILLNSQDRNMKEKIVIFDDKGDYYIFKHSNIMERVKQMKVERFEIVSEKLIVMKVEGVINEGK' A
#
# COMPACT_ATOMS: atom_id res chain seq x y z
N MET A 1 15.00 -5.46 -2.34
CA MET A 1 14.37 -5.45 -3.60
C MET A 1 13.05 -4.75 -3.51
N LYS A 2 12.76 -3.89 -4.46
CA LYS A 2 11.56 -3.12 -4.38
C LYS A 2 10.62 -3.48 -5.49
N ILE A 3 9.38 -3.67 -5.17
CA ILE A 3 8.39 -4.03 -6.16
C ILE A 3 7.26 -3.05 -6.10
N ASP A 4 6.46 -3.00 -7.14
CA ASP A 4 5.34 -2.11 -7.19
C ASP A 4 4.29 -2.53 -6.18
N LEU A 5 3.64 -1.55 -5.61
CA LEU A 5 2.59 -1.82 -4.64
C LEU A 5 1.52 -2.71 -5.27
N ASN A 6 1.24 -2.49 -6.53
CA ASN A 6 0.22 -3.27 -7.20
C ASN A 6 0.57 -4.76 -7.23
N GLU A 7 1.85 -5.08 -7.31
CA GLU A 7 2.25 -6.45 -7.30
C GLU A 7 2.00 -7.11 -5.97
N ILE A 8 2.15 -6.40 -4.90
CA ILE A 8 1.87 -6.94 -3.58
C ILE A 8 0.38 -7.21 -3.47
N LEU A 9 -0.45 -6.30 -3.97
CA LEU A 9 -1.88 -6.51 -3.90
C LEU A 9 -2.31 -7.72 -4.72
N LEU A 10 -1.71 -7.91 -5.88
CA LEU A 10 -2.07 -9.03 -6.71
C LEU A 10 -1.63 -10.34 -6.11
N ASN A 11 -0.48 -10.35 -5.49
CA ASN A 11 0.02 -11.56 -4.92
C ASN A 11 -0.64 -11.94 -3.61
N SER A 12 -1.25 -11.02 -2.94
CA SER A 12 -1.96 -11.34 -1.78
C SER A 12 -3.38 -11.51 -2.03
N GLN A 13 -3.75 -12.04 -3.14
CA GLN A 13 -5.02 -12.15 -3.47
C GLN A 13 -5.75 -13.06 -2.69
N ASP A 14 -6.54 -12.73 -1.92
CA ASP A 14 -7.32 -13.38 -1.13
C ASP A 14 -8.63 -12.99 -1.52
N ARG A 15 -9.55 -13.77 -1.66
CA ARG A 15 -10.80 -13.41 -2.01
C ARG A 15 -11.39 -12.50 -1.07
N ASN A 16 -10.96 -12.52 0.14
CA ASN A 16 -11.50 -11.65 1.10
C ASN A 16 -10.71 -10.43 1.18
N MET A 17 -10.42 -9.74 0.26
CA MET A 17 -9.62 -8.59 0.21
C MET A 17 -9.39 -7.89 1.50
N LYS A 18 -8.23 -7.31 1.67
CA LYS A 18 -7.90 -6.59 2.88
C LYS A 18 -8.82 -5.41 3.05
N GLU A 19 -9.32 -5.24 4.24
CA GLU A 19 -10.18 -4.13 4.50
C GLU A 19 -9.41 -2.87 4.74
N LYS A 20 -8.19 -2.98 5.21
CA LYS A 20 -7.38 -1.81 5.46
C LYS A 20 -6.00 -2.00 4.93
N ILE A 21 -5.53 -1.03 4.18
CA ILE A 21 -4.18 -1.03 3.68
C ILE A 21 -3.58 0.27 4.15
N VAL A 22 -2.63 0.19 5.07
CA VAL A 22 -2.02 1.38 5.64
C VAL A 22 -0.69 1.58 4.95
N ILE A 23 -0.48 2.74 4.37
CA ILE A 23 0.70 3.03 3.59
C ILE A 23 1.41 4.24 4.16
N PHE A 24 2.67 4.07 4.50
CA PHE A 24 3.50 5.18 4.98
C PHE A 24 4.37 5.66 3.82
N ASP A 25 4.55 6.94 3.72
CA ASP A 25 5.37 7.49 2.65
C ASP A 25 6.67 8.07 3.19
N ASP A 26 7.46 8.66 2.32
CA ASP A 26 8.76 9.17 2.72
C ASP A 26 8.68 10.37 3.64
N LYS A 27 7.57 11.03 3.69
CA LYS A 27 7.42 12.15 4.59
C LYS A 27 7.03 11.70 6.00
N GLY A 28 6.77 10.42 6.18
CA GLY A 28 6.35 9.95 7.48
C GLY A 28 4.86 10.01 7.70
N ASP A 29 4.12 10.43 6.70
CA ASP A 29 2.68 10.44 6.79
C ASP A 29 2.14 9.07 6.46
N TYR A 30 0.96 8.77 6.92
CA TYR A 30 0.36 7.51 6.56
C TYR A 30 -1.04 7.72 6.04
N TYR A 31 -1.50 6.78 5.25
CA TYR A 31 -2.82 6.87 4.65
C TYR A 31 -3.47 5.51 4.72
N ILE A 32 -4.76 5.48 4.88
CA ILE A 32 -5.49 4.23 4.99
C ILE A 32 -6.40 4.10 3.79
N PHE A 33 -6.24 3.01 3.07
CA PHE A 33 -7.04 2.76 1.89
C PHE A 33 -7.76 1.42 2.01
N LYS A 34 -8.77 1.25 1.19
CA LYS A 34 -9.36 -0.05 1.01
C LYS A 34 -8.83 -0.59 -0.29
N HIS A 35 -8.85 -1.89 -0.45
CA HIS A 35 -8.35 -2.50 -1.65
C HIS A 35 -9.03 -1.89 -2.88
N SER A 36 -10.27 -1.54 -2.78
CA SER A 36 -11.02 -1.07 -3.94
C SER A 36 -10.84 0.39 -4.24
N ASN A 37 -10.21 1.16 -3.39
CA ASN A 37 -10.12 2.59 -3.66
C ASN A 37 -8.70 3.14 -3.59
N ILE A 38 -7.69 2.31 -3.80
CA ILE A 38 -6.34 2.81 -3.86
C ILE A 38 -6.15 3.49 -5.21
N MET A 39 -5.59 4.69 -5.18
CA MET A 39 -5.38 5.45 -6.38
C MET A 39 -4.39 4.77 -7.29
N GLU A 40 -4.58 4.93 -8.58
CA GLU A 40 -3.71 4.27 -9.53
C GLU A 40 -2.27 4.67 -9.38
N ARG A 41 -1.99 5.92 -9.13
CA ARG A 41 -0.61 6.33 -9.01
C ARG A 41 0.05 5.73 -7.77
N VAL A 42 -0.72 5.46 -6.74
CA VAL A 42 -0.19 4.85 -5.54
C VAL A 42 0.14 3.40 -5.81
N LYS A 43 -0.64 2.74 -6.65
CA LYS A 43 -0.38 1.35 -6.98
C LYS A 43 0.95 1.19 -7.71
N GLN A 44 1.42 2.24 -8.33
CA GLN A 44 2.67 2.16 -9.08
C GLN A 44 3.88 2.55 -8.25
N MET A 45 3.70 2.92 -7.02
CA MET A 45 4.82 3.30 -6.17
C MET A 45 5.58 2.06 -5.74
N LYS A 46 6.86 2.21 -5.49
CA LYS A 46 7.68 1.09 -5.09
C LYS A 46 7.58 0.89 -3.58
N VAL A 47 7.48 -0.34 -3.16
CA VAL A 47 7.32 -0.67 -1.75
C VAL A 47 8.66 -1.05 -1.19
N GLU A 48 9.06 -0.40 -0.10
CA GLU A 48 10.30 -0.73 0.55
C GLU A 48 10.14 -1.95 1.45
N ARG A 49 9.03 -2.05 2.12
CA ARG A 49 8.76 -3.19 2.98
C ARG A 49 7.28 -3.24 3.26
N PHE A 50 6.82 -4.38 3.64
CA PHE A 50 5.43 -4.52 4.00
C PHE A 50 5.28 -5.63 5.01
N GLU A 51 4.18 -5.63 5.70
CA GLU A 51 3.91 -6.64 6.70
C GLU A 51 2.42 -6.95 6.69
N ILE A 52 2.06 -8.21 6.67
CA ILE A 52 0.69 -8.60 6.75
C ILE A 52 0.37 -8.83 8.21
N VAL A 53 -0.35 -7.90 8.79
CA VAL A 53 -0.64 -7.95 10.21
C VAL A 53 -1.75 -8.95 10.51
N SER A 54 -2.75 -9.01 9.65
CA SER A 54 -3.84 -9.96 9.84
C SER A 54 -4.46 -10.21 8.50
N GLU A 55 -5.50 -11.00 8.49
CA GLU A 55 -6.16 -11.27 7.23
C GLU A 55 -6.75 -10.05 6.62
N LYS A 56 -7.02 -9.03 7.40
CA LYS A 56 -7.68 -7.85 6.91
C LYS A 56 -6.84 -6.60 6.92
N LEU A 57 -5.60 -6.69 7.35
CA LEU A 57 -4.76 -5.51 7.49
C LEU A 57 -3.36 -5.75 6.97
N ILE A 58 -2.92 -4.89 6.10
CA ILE A 58 -1.56 -4.95 5.62
C ILE A 58 -0.97 -3.56 5.78
N VAL A 59 0.27 -3.47 6.17
CA VAL A 59 0.94 -2.20 6.39
C VAL A 59 2.16 -2.17 5.50
N MET A 60 2.39 -1.08 4.80
CA MET A 60 3.54 -1.00 3.93
C MET A 60 4.17 0.36 3.94
N LYS A 61 5.44 0.43 3.54
CA LYS A 61 6.16 1.68 3.42
C LYS A 61 6.58 1.80 1.98
N VAL A 62 6.25 2.90 1.34
CA VAL A 62 6.56 3.11 -0.06
C VAL A 62 7.60 4.19 -0.22
N GLU A 63 8.25 4.23 -1.38
CA GLU A 63 9.16 5.29 -1.70
C GLU A 63 8.38 6.39 -2.35
N GLY A 64 8.65 7.60 -1.98
CA GLY A 64 7.97 8.74 -2.58
C GLY A 64 6.94 9.31 -1.64
N VAL A 65 6.21 10.29 -2.13
CA VAL A 65 5.26 11.02 -1.32
C VAL A 65 3.89 10.83 -1.95
N ILE A 66 2.92 10.41 -1.15
CA ILE A 66 1.60 10.14 -1.68
C ILE A 66 0.85 11.43 -1.95
N ASN A 67 0.91 12.34 -1.01
CA ASN A 67 0.16 13.57 -1.18
C ASN A 67 1.11 14.71 -1.38
N GLU A 68 1.52 14.92 -2.63
CA GLU A 68 2.44 15.95 -2.87
C GLU A 68 1.83 17.14 -3.38
N GLY A 69 0.75 17.40 -3.45
CA GLY A 69 0.20 18.52 -4.05
C GLY A 69 -0.10 19.62 -3.18
N LYS A 70 0.38 19.64 -2.13
CA LYS A 70 -0.02 20.69 -1.30
C LYS A 70 0.99 21.44 -0.84
#